data_acb89d257f55855d3cdf4de07c41c094
#
_entry.id   acb89d257f55855d3cdf4de07c41c094
#
_cell.length_a   1.000
_cell.length_b   1.000
_cell.length_c   1.000
_cell.angle_alpha   90.00
_cell.angle_beta   90.00
_cell.angle_gamma   90.00
#
_symmetry.space_group_name_H-M   'P 1'
#
loop_
_entity.id
_entity.type
_entity.pdbx_description
1 polymer ?
#
loop_
_entity_poly.entity_id
_entity_poly.type
_entity_poly.pdbx_seq_one_letter_code
_entity_poly.pdbx_strand_id
1 'polypeptide(L)'
;VTIRFAPGVRLHHDIARERWVVMAPERMFVPDETALEVLRLVDGMRDAEAIIDLLAAKFAAPRAVIATDVQAMLDDLVVKGALRA
;
A
#
# COMPACT_ATOMS: atom_id res chain seq x y z
N VAL A 1 -7.27 -10.53 9.48
CA VAL A 1 -6.51 -9.36 9.98
C VAL A 1 -6.48 -8.29 8.91
N THR A 2 -7.01 -7.12 9.23
CA THR A 2 -7.05 -6.00 8.29
C THR A 2 -5.70 -5.27 8.24
N ILE A 3 -5.42 -4.67 7.08
CA ILE A 3 -4.21 -3.87 6.87
C ILE A 3 -4.56 -2.41 7.09
N ARG A 4 -3.73 -1.70 7.86
CA ARG A 4 -3.93 -0.28 8.14
C ARG A 4 -2.60 0.46 8.20
N PHE A 5 -2.67 1.78 8.04
CA PHE A 5 -1.51 2.62 8.26
C PHE A 5 -1.11 2.60 9.74
N ALA A 6 0.19 2.59 9.99
CA ALA A 6 0.72 2.75 11.34
C ALA A 6 0.33 4.13 11.90
N PRO A 7 0.26 4.31 13.24
CA PRO A 7 -0.06 5.61 13.82
C PRO A 7 0.85 6.72 13.30
N GLY A 8 0.25 7.84 12.91
CA GLY A 8 0.98 8.98 12.37
C GLY A 8 1.45 8.85 10.93
N VAL A 9 1.13 7.73 10.27
CA VAL A 9 1.48 7.50 8.86
C VAL A 9 0.24 7.72 8.00
N ARG A 10 0.44 8.42 6.89
CA ARG A 10 -0.65 8.67 5.93
C ARG A 10 -0.12 8.78 4.51
N LEU A 11 -0.99 8.49 3.56
CA LEU A 11 -0.74 8.75 2.15
C LEU A 11 -1.22 10.17 1.85
N HIS A 12 -0.35 10.99 1.25
CA HIS A 12 -0.63 12.39 0.97
C HIS A 12 -0.37 12.70 -0.50
N HIS A 13 -1.30 13.43 -1.12
CA HIS A 13 -1.12 13.89 -2.50
C HIS A 13 -0.45 15.26 -2.48
N ASP A 14 0.80 15.31 -2.93
CA ASP A 14 1.55 16.55 -3.09
C ASP A 14 1.19 17.17 -4.44
N ILE A 15 0.25 18.09 -4.42
CA ILE A 15 -0.28 18.73 -5.63
C ILE A 15 0.81 19.57 -6.33
N ALA A 16 1.64 20.25 -5.54
CA ALA A 16 2.68 21.13 -6.09
C ALA A 16 3.72 20.36 -6.91
N ARG A 17 4.04 19.13 -6.49
CA ARG A 17 5.00 18.25 -7.18
C ARG A 17 4.33 17.17 -8.00
N GLU A 18 3.01 17.16 -8.02
CA GLU A 18 2.20 16.19 -8.77
C GLU A 18 2.57 14.73 -8.44
N ARG A 19 2.75 14.44 -7.14
CA ARG A 19 3.14 13.10 -6.71
C ARG A 19 2.45 12.71 -5.41
N TRP A 20 2.38 11.41 -5.15
CA TRP A 20 1.92 10.88 -3.89
C TRP A 20 3.12 10.56 -3.00
N VAL A 21 2.98 10.84 -1.72
CA VAL A 21 4.01 10.58 -0.72
C VAL A 21 3.42 9.87 0.49
N VAL A 22 4.23 9.03 1.12
CA VAL A 22 3.89 8.46 2.43
C VAL A 22 4.56 9.32 3.48
N MET A 23 3.75 9.94 4.33
CA MET A 23 4.22 10.81 5.40
C MET A 23 4.17 10.08 6.74
N ALA A 24 5.28 10.06 7.44
CA ALA A 24 5.42 9.52 8.78
C ALA A 24 5.99 10.60 9.70
N PRO A 25 5.92 10.43 11.05
CA PRO A 25 6.32 11.48 11.98
C PRO A 25 7.72 12.06 11.77
N GLU A 26 8.68 11.22 11.38
CA GLU A 26 10.09 11.66 11.25
C GLU A 26 10.66 11.46 9.86
N ARG A 27 9.84 11.05 8.90
CA ARG A 27 10.31 10.75 7.55
C ARG A 27 9.19 10.78 6.54
N MET A 28 9.58 10.85 5.28
CA MET A 28 8.69 10.83 4.14
C MET A 28 9.35 10.00 3.05
N PHE A 29 8.58 9.24 2.28
CA PHE A 29 9.10 8.58 1.09
C PHE A 29 8.08 8.59 -0.05
N VAL A 30 8.59 8.47 -1.28
CA VAL A 30 7.78 8.45 -2.48
C VAL A 30 7.59 7.00 -2.90
N PRO A 31 6.36 6.47 -2.84
CA PRO A 31 6.10 5.12 -3.31
C PRO A 31 6.19 5.07 -4.84
N ASP A 32 6.64 3.95 -5.39
CA ASP A 32 6.52 3.72 -6.82
C ASP A 32 5.05 3.46 -7.20
N GLU A 33 4.77 3.34 -8.50
CA GLU A 33 3.39 3.16 -8.98
C GLU A 33 2.74 1.89 -8.42
N THR A 34 3.48 0.82 -8.31
CA THR A 34 2.96 -0.45 -7.78
C THR A 34 2.63 -0.34 -6.30
N ALA A 35 3.53 0.26 -5.52
CA ALA A 35 3.29 0.50 -4.09
C ALA A 35 2.10 1.45 -3.89
N LEU A 36 1.97 2.47 -4.72
CA LEU A 36 0.85 3.41 -4.66
C LEU A 36 -0.49 2.70 -4.88
N GLU A 37 -0.59 1.79 -5.82
CA GLU A 37 -1.81 1.02 -6.08
C GLU A 37 -2.22 0.21 -4.83
N VAL A 38 -1.27 -0.38 -4.12
CA VAL A 38 -1.52 -1.08 -2.87
C VAL A 38 -1.96 -0.11 -1.78
N LEU A 39 -1.23 0.98 -1.59
CA LEU A 39 -1.48 1.95 -0.53
C LEU A 39 -2.84 2.63 -0.64
N ARG A 40 -3.33 2.86 -1.85
CA ARG A 40 -4.67 3.42 -2.09
C ARG A 40 -5.79 2.53 -1.59
N LEU A 41 -5.55 1.24 -1.44
CA LEU A 41 -6.55 0.28 -0.97
C LEU A 41 -6.47 0.02 0.53
N VAL A 42 -5.48 0.59 1.22
CA VAL A 42 -5.32 0.46 2.67
C VAL A 42 -6.27 1.43 3.37
N ASP A 43 -7.31 0.89 3.99
CA ASP A 43 -8.34 1.68 4.67
C ASP A 43 -8.65 1.19 6.08
N GLY A 44 -7.90 0.21 6.59
CA GLY A 44 -8.13 -0.39 7.89
C GLY A 44 -9.27 -1.41 7.91
N MET A 45 -9.93 -1.64 6.79
CA MET A 45 -11.08 -2.56 6.67
C MET A 45 -10.81 -3.74 5.76
N ARG A 46 -9.87 -3.60 4.83
CA ARG A 46 -9.47 -4.66 3.90
C ARG A 46 -8.30 -5.44 4.47
N ASP A 47 -8.35 -6.76 4.29
CA ASP A 47 -7.19 -7.62 4.54
C ASP A 47 -6.35 -7.77 3.26
N ALA A 48 -5.24 -8.51 3.35
CA ALA A 48 -4.35 -8.72 2.20
C ALA A 48 -5.08 -9.41 1.04
N GLU A 49 -5.95 -10.38 1.34
CA GLU A 49 -6.72 -11.10 0.32
C GLU A 49 -7.64 -10.17 -0.47
N ALA A 50 -8.33 -9.25 0.22
CA ALA A 50 -9.21 -8.28 -0.44
C ALA A 50 -8.42 -7.34 -1.35
N ILE A 51 -7.25 -6.88 -0.91
CA ILE A 51 -6.36 -6.03 -1.72
C ILE A 51 -5.90 -6.79 -2.97
N ILE A 52 -5.47 -8.04 -2.80
CA ILE A 52 -5.03 -8.89 -3.91
C ILE A 52 -6.16 -9.09 -4.93
N ASP A 53 -7.37 -9.40 -4.46
CA ASP A 53 -8.52 -9.61 -5.33
C ASP A 53 -8.83 -8.37 -6.18
N LEU A 54 -8.82 -7.19 -5.56
CA LEU A 54 -9.08 -5.93 -6.26
C LEU A 54 -8.02 -5.62 -7.31
N LEU A 55 -6.75 -5.83 -6.99
CA LEU A 55 -5.65 -5.55 -7.91
C LEU A 55 -5.58 -6.57 -9.05
N ALA A 56 -5.86 -7.83 -8.77
CA ALA A 56 -5.93 -8.86 -9.81
C ALA A 56 -7.04 -8.55 -10.83
N ALA A 57 -8.19 -8.08 -10.36
CA ALA A 57 -9.29 -7.67 -11.22
C ALA A 57 -8.91 -6.42 -12.04
N LYS A 58 -8.29 -5.43 -11.39
CA LYS A 58 -7.90 -4.17 -12.03
C LYS A 58 -6.89 -4.38 -13.16
N PHE A 59 -5.89 -5.21 -12.94
CA PHE A 59 -4.81 -5.41 -13.89
C PHE A 59 -5.02 -6.61 -14.82
N ALA A 60 -6.11 -7.34 -14.65
CA ALA A 60 -6.43 -8.52 -15.45
C ALA A 60 -5.27 -9.52 -15.52
N ALA A 61 -4.52 -9.65 -14.42
CA ALA A 61 -3.36 -10.51 -14.31
C ALA A 61 -3.70 -11.77 -13.51
N PRO A 62 -2.92 -12.85 -13.65
CA PRO A 62 -3.11 -14.04 -12.83
C PRO A 62 -3.00 -13.69 -11.34
N ARG A 63 -4.01 -14.14 -10.57
CA ARG A 63 -4.08 -13.82 -9.14
C ARG A 63 -2.84 -14.26 -8.37
N ALA A 64 -2.26 -15.41 -8.72
CA ALA A 64 -1.08 -15.93 -8.05
C ALA A 64 0.12 -14.99 -8.19
N VAL A 65 0.30 -14.37 -9.35
CA VAL A 65 1.37 -13.40 -9.60
C VAL A 65 1.14 -12.13 -8.78
N ILE A 66 -0.07 -11.60 -8.81
CA ILE A 66 -0.45 -10.41 -8.03
C ILE A 66 -0.30 -10.69 -6.54
N ALA A 67 -0.74 -11.86 -6.06
CA ALA A 67 -0.64 -12.24 -4.66
C ALA A 67 0.81 -12.24 -4.17
N THR A 68 1.73 -12.81 -4.94
CA THR A 68 3.15 -12.84 -4.59
C THR A 68 3.73 -11.44 -4.49
N ASP A 69 3.46 -10.60 -5.47
CA ASP A 69 3.99 -9.24 -5.51
C ASP A 69 3.40 -8.35 -4.42
N VAL A 70 2.08 -8.42 -4.23
CA VAL A 70 1.40 -7.63 -3.19
C VAL A 70 1.84 -8.04 -1.80
N GLN A 71 1.94 -9.35 -1.54
CA GLN A 71 2.35 -9.83 -0.22
C GLN A 71 3.77 -9.39 0.12
N ALA A 72 4.70 -9.49 -0.83
CA ALA A 72 6.07 -9.02 -0.64
C ALA A 72 6.11 -7.52 -0.33
N MET A 73 5.29 -6.74 -1.02
CA MET A 73 5.21 -5.30 -0.83
C MET A 73 4.60 -4.93 0.52
N LEU A 74 3.52 -5.61 0.93
CA LEU A 74 2.91 -5.40 2.24
C LEU A 74 3.88 -5.74 3.36
N ASP A 75 4.60 -6.85 3.23
CA ASP A 75 5.61 -7.26 4.22
C ASP A 75 6.72 -6.21 4.35
N ASP A 76 7.19 -5.69 3.23
CA ASP A 76 8.21 -4.64 3.22
C ASP A 76 7.71 -3.36 3.90
N LEU A 77 6.48 -2.94 3.62
CA LEU A 77 5.89 -1.76 4.22
C LEU A 77 5.65 -1.93 5.73
N VAL A 78 5.33 -3.13 6.18
CA VAL A 78 5.23 -3.44 7.62
C VAL A 78 6.61 -3.34 8.28
N VAL A 79 7.64 -3.91 7.66
CA VAL A 79 9.02 -3.83 8.17
C VAL A 79 9.49 -2.38 8.26
N LYS A 80 9.14 -1.55 7.29
CA LYS A 80 9.48 -0.12 7.29
C LYS A 80 8.67 0.70 8.30
N GLY A 81 7.69 0.10 8.93
CA GLY A 81 6.84 0.79 9.91
C GLY A 81 5.74 1.65 9.31
N ALA A 82 5.46 1.51 8.03
CA ALA A 82 4.40 2.27 7.37
C ALA A 82 3.02 1.65 7.54
N LEU A 83 2.94 0.33 7.58
CA LEU A 83 1.69 -0.41 7.72
C LEU A 83 1.72 -1.33 8.93
N ARG A 84 0.52 -1.69 9.38
CA ARG A 84 0.27 -2.72 10.39
C ARG A 84 -0.73 -3.73 9.87
N ALA A 85 -0.54 -4.96 10.27
CA ALA A 85 -1.46 -6.06 10.01
C ALA A 85 -2.14 -6.53 11.29
#